data_047400b21d3cbb6cf1a244eb304066e6
#
_entry.id   047400b21d3cbb6cf1a244eb304066e6
#
_cell.length_a   1.000
_cell.length_b   1.000
_cell.length_c   1.000
_cell.angle_alpha   90.00
_cell.angle_beta   90.00
_cell.angle_gamma   90.00
#
_symmetry.space_group_name_H-M   'P 1'
#
loop_
_entity.id
_entity.type
_entity.pdbx_description
1 polymer ?
#
loop_
_entity_poly.entity_id
_entity_poly.type
_entity_poly.pdbx_seq_one_letter_code
_entity_poly.pdbx_strand_id
1 'polypeptide(L)'
;MRLLLDTHAFLWFLSDDAQLSDQARKFIEDGANEILLSMASLGEMAIKISLGKLTIGGSFDAFIPEQLALNSIGLLAISLAHTAAIATLPFHHRDPFDRLLVAQSLVDSVPIVSRDGVFDAYGVTRMW
;
A
#
# COMPACT_ATOMS: atom_id res chain seq x y z
N MET A 1 1.53 -15.67 -4.01
CA MET A 1 2.66 -14.75 -3.74
C MET A 1 2.25 -13.68 -2.74
N ARG A 2 3.20 -13.01 -2.15
CA ARG A 2 2.93 -11.87 -1.26
C ARG A 2 2.92 -10.60 -2.09
N LEU A 3 1.93 -9.73 -1.89
CA LEU A 3 1.76 -8.48 -2.62
C LEU A 3 1.49 -7.34 -1.65
N LEU A 4 2.20 -6.21 -1.83
CA LEU A 4 2.02 -5.00 -1.03
C LEU A 4 1.17 -4.01 -1.84
N LEU A 5 0.03 -3.62 -1.29
CA LEU A 5 -0.81 -2.60 -1.93
C LEU A 5 -0.24 -1.21 -1.66
N ASP A 6 -0.23 -0.34 -2.67
CA ASP A 6 -0.09 1.07 -2.37
C ASP A 6 -1.40 1.63 -1.81
N THR A 7 -1.34 2.83 -1.25
CA THR A 7 -2.50 3.42 -0.56
C THR A 7 -3.68 3.61 -1.50
N HIS A 8 -3.45 4.08 -2.74
CA HIS A 8 -4.53 4.27 -3.71
C HIS A 8 -5.14 2.95 -4.15
N ALA A 9 -4.33 1.93 -4.41
CA ALA A 9 -4.85 0.60 -4.78
C ALA A 9 -5.78 0.04 -3.70
N PHE A 10 -5.39 0.17 -2.43
CA PHE A 10 -6.23 -0.23 -1.31
C PHE A 10 -7.56 0.53 -1.27
N LEU A 11 -7.50 1.86 -1.34
CA LEU A 11 -8.71 2.70 -1.29
C LEU A 11 -9.64 2.44 -2.47
N TRP A 12 -9.08 2.30 -3.68
CA TRP A 12 -9.89 1.99 -4.87
C TRP A 12 -10.50 0.59 -4.80
N PHE A 13 -9.79 -0.36 -4.21
CA PHE A 13 -10.33 -1.70 -3.99
C PHE A 13 -11.54 -1.66 -3.05
N LEU A 14 -11.44 -0.93 -1.92
CA LEU A 14 -12.54 -0.82 -0.96
C LEU A 14 -13.77 -0.14 -1.55
N SER A 15 -13.58 0.88 -2.39
CA SER A 15 -14.68 1.66 -2.98
C SER A 15 -15.16 1.12 -4.32
N ASP A 16 -14.60 0.01 -4.79
CA ASP A 16 -14.88 -0.56 -6.12
C ASP A 16 -14.68 0.47 -7.25
N ASP A 17 -13.62 1.26 -7.14
CA ASP A 17 -13.31 2.35 -8.07
C ASP A 17 -12.77 1.80 -9.39
N ALA A 18 -13.26 2.34 -10.50
CA ALA A 18 -12.83 1.94 -11.85
C ALA A 18 -11.36 2.28 -12.16
N GLN A 19 -10.70 3.10 -11.37
CA GLN A 19 -9.27 3.38 -11.51
C GLN A 19 -8.39 2.18 -11.15
N LEU A 20 -8.91 1.24 -10.34
CA LEU A 20 -8.23 -0.02 -10.10
C LEU A 20 -8.37 -0.89 -11.36
N SER A 21 -7.24 -1.32 -11.94
CA SER A 21 -7.29 -2.16 -13.13
C SER A 21 -7.94 -3.51 -12.83
N ASP A 22 -8.53 -4.13 -13.86
CA ASP A 22 -9.13 -5.46 -13.73
C ASP A 22 -8.07 -6.49 -13.28
N GLN A 23 -6.84 -6.37 -13.80
CA GLN A 23 -5.75 -7.24 -13.44
C GLN A 23 -5.33 -7.05 -11.98
N ALA A 24 -5.22 -5.81 -11.51
CA ALA A 24 -4.90 -5.53 -10.12
C ALA A 24 -5.97 -6.09 -9.18
N ARG A 25 -7.26 -5.93 -9.53
CA ARG A 25 -8.37 -6.51 -8.78
C ARG A 25 -8.26 -8.02 -8.70
N LYS A 26 -7.92 -8.69 -9.79
CA LYS A 26 -7.74 -10.15 -9.82
C LYS A 26 -6.61 -10.59 -8.89
N PHE A 27 -5.48 -9.86 -8.86
CA PHE A 27 -4.39 -10.18 -7.95
C PHE A 27 -4.84 -10.08 -6.48
N ILE A 28 -5.61 -9.04 -6.15
CA ILE A 28 -6.07 -8.81 -4.77
C ILE A 28 -7.10 -9.89 -4.36
N GLU A 29 -7.99 -10.27 -5.27
CA GLU A 29 -9.07 -11.22 -4.99
C GLU A 29 -8.61 -12.68 -5.03
N ASP A 30 -7.43 -12.96 -5.60
CA ASP A 30 -6.90 -14.32 -5.68
C ASP A 30 -6.49 -14.82 -4.29
N GLY A 31 -7.22 -15.82 -3.79
CA GLY A 31 -6.97 -16.40 -2.47
C GLY A 31 -5.61 -17.11 -2.32
N ALA A 32 -4.90 -17.38 -3.43
CA ALA A 32 -3.55 -17.91 -3.40
C ALA A 32 -2.51 -16.83 -3.05
N ASN A 33 -2.87 -15.56 -3.13
CA ASN A 33 -1.98 -14.44 -2.80
C ASN A 33 -2.19 -13.98 -1.36
N GLU A 34 -1.08 -13.66 -0.68
CA GLU A 34 -1.10 -12.96 0.60
C GLU A 34 -1.03 -11.46 0.33
N ILE A 35 -2.10 -10.75 0.65
CA ILE A 35 -2.22 -9.32 0.40
C ILE A 35 -1.86 -8.56 1.66
N LEU A 36 -0.98 -7.57 1.53
CA LEU A 36 -0.46 -6.77 2.64
C LEU A 36 -0.73 -5.29 2.41
N LEU A 37 -1.04 -4.59 3.49
CA LEU A 37 -1.11 -3.13 3.56
C LEU A 37 -0.07 -2.64 4.56
N SER A 38 0.71 -1.64 4.17
CA SER A 38 1.73 -1.08 5.06
C SER A 38 1.11 -0.23 6.16
N MET A 39 1.73 -0.26 7.35
CA MET A 39 1.46 0.72 8.39
C MET A 39 1.72 2.16 7.90
N ALA A 40 2.63 2.36 6.94
CA ALA A 40 2.84 3.65 6.30
C ALA A 40 1.58 4.16 5.60
N SER A 41 0.86 3.29 4.91
CA SER A 41 -0.41 3.64 4.26
C SER A 41 -1.48 4.05 5.26
N LEU A 42 -1.55 3.38 6.41
CA LEU A 42 -2.47 3.77 7.48
C LEU A 42 -2.12 5.15 8.03
N GLY A 43 -0.84 5.45 8.22
CA GLY A 43 -0.38 6.77 8.64
C GLY A 43 -0.75 7.86 7.64
N GLU A 44 -0.55 7.60 6.36
CA GLU A 44 -0.95 8.52 5.27
C GLU A 44 -2.44 8.79 5.29
N MET A 45 -3.25 7.74 5.39
CA MET A 45 -4.71 7.86 5.41
C MET A 45 -5.19 8.64 6.63
N ALA A 46 -4.65 8.36 7.83
CA ALA A 46 -5.00 9.06 9.05
C ALA A 46 -4.68 10.56 8.96
N ILE A 47 -3.53 10.92 8.40
CA ILE A 47 -3.16 12.32 8.17
C ILE A 47 -4.12 12.99 7.20
N LYS A 48 -4.46 12.34 6.08
CA LYS A 48 -5.40 12.89 5.10
C LYS A 48 -6.80 13.07 5.68
N ILE A 49 -7.24 12.16 6.52
CA ILE A 49 -8.52 12.30 7.23
C ILE A 49 -8.49 13.52 8.15
N SER A 50 -7.40 13.69 8.91
CA SER A 50 -7.26 14.84 9.84
C SER A 50 -7.26 16.18 9.12
N LEU A 51 -6.81 16.19 7.86
CA LEU A 51 -6.77 17.39 7.00
C LEU A 51 -8.07 17.59 6.21
N GLY A 52 -9.05 16.73 6.35
CA GLY A 52 -10.30 16.79 5.58
C GLY A 52 -10.16 16.38 4.12
N LYS A 53 -9.07 15.71 3.75
CA LYS A 53 -8.77 15.31 2.36
C LYS A 53 -9.22 13.89 2.04
N LEU A 54 -9.61 13.10 3.04
CA LEU A 54 -10.07 11.73 2.87
C LEU A 54 -11.24 11.49 3.82
N THR A 55 -12.27 10.82 3.32
CA THR A 55 -13.44 10.40 4.10
C THR A 55 -13.57 8.89 4.04
N ILE A 56 -13.84 8.25 5.18
CA ILE A 56 -14.10 6.81 5.26
C ILE A 56 -15.44 6.56 5.96
N GLY A 57 -15.93 5.32 5.92
CA GLY A 57 -17.23 4.94 6.49
C GLY A 57 -17.17 4.69 8.00
N GLY A 58 -17.03 5.73 8.81
CA GLY A 58 -17.04 5.66 10.26
C GLY A 58 -15.71 6.06 10.88
N SER A 59 -15.45 5.65 12.13
CA SER A 59 -14.19 5.93 12.80
C SER A 59 -13.06 5.08 12.23
N PHE A 60 -11.86 5.66 12.15
CA PHE A 60 -10.69 5.00 11.58
C PHE A 60 -10.34 3.69 12.29
N ASP A 61 -10.35 3.71 13.63
CA ASP A 61 -9.97 2.58 14.46
C ASP A 61 -10.99 1.42 14.46
N ALA A 62 -12.22 1.67 14.03
CA ALA A 62 -13.22 0.63 13.79
C ALA A 62 -13.25 0.17 12.33
N PHE A 63 -13.21 1.13 11.39
CA PHE A 63 -13.35 0.86 9.96
C PHE A 63 -12.17 0.06 9.40
N ILE A 64 -10.93 0.44 9.72
CA ILE A 64 -9.74 -0.20 9.15
C ILE A 64 -9.65 -1.68 9.56
N PRO A 65 -9.70 -2.05 10.85
CA PRO A 65 -9.63 -3.47 11.22
C PRO A 65 -10.73 -4.31 10.59
N GLU A 66 -11.94 -3.76 10.47
CA GLU A 66 -13.07 -4.45 9.83
C GLU A 66 -12.78 -4.72 8.35
N GLN A 67 -12.32 -3.72 7.60
CA GLN A 67 -12.03 -3.88 6.18
C GLN A 67 -10.86 -4.84 5.93
N LEU A 68 -9.83 -4.79 6.76
CA LEU A 68 -8.70 -5.71 6.66
C LEU A 68 -9.16 -7.15 6.89
N ALA A 69 -9.98 -7.39 7.90
CA ALA A 69 -10.51 -8.71 8.22
C ALA A 69 -11.44 -9.23 7.11
N LEU A 70 -12.35 -8.41 6.62
CA LEU A 70 -13.30 -8.79 5.56
C LEU A 70 -12.60 -9.18 4.26
N ASN A 71 -11.47 -8.55 3.95
CA ASN A 71 -10.75 -8.77 2.69
C ASN A 71 -9.50 -9.64 2.87
N SER A 72 -9.26 -10.18 4.05
CA SER A 72 -8.09 -11.01 4.35
C SER A 72 -6.77 -10.31 4.03
N ILE A 73 -6.69 -9.01 4.34
CA ILE A 73 -5.49 -8.20 4.12
C ILE A 73 -4.72 -8.10 5.43
N GLY A 74 -3.43 -8.48 5.40
CA GLY A 74 -2.53 -8.36 6.53
C GLY A 74 -1.87 -6.98 6.62
N LEU A 75 -1.40 -6.61 7.80
CA LEU A 75 -0.62 -5.39 8.01
C LEU A 75 0.87 -5.71 7.95
N LEU A 76 1.62 -4.88 7.24
CA LEU A 76 3.07 -4.93 7.20
C LEU A 76 3.63 -3.82 8.08
N ALA A 77 4.26 -4.20 9.20
CA ALA A 77 4.88 -3.27 10.12
C ALA A 77 6.15 -2.66 9.49
N ILE A 78 6.47 -1.43 9.90
CA ILE A 78 7.71 -0.76 9.50
C ILE A 78 8.83 -1.21 10.44
N SER A 79 9.84 -1.88 9.89
CA SER A 79 10.98 -2.37 10.65
C SER A 79 12.16 -1.39 10.62
N LEU A 80 13.17 -1.65 11.46
CA LEU A 80 14.42 -0.91 11.41
C LEU A 80 15.09 -1.07 10.03
N ALA A 81 15.06 -2.25 9.44
CA ALA A 81 15.62 -2.49 8.11
C ALA A 81 14.94 -1.64 7.04
N HIS A 82 13.60 -1.48 7.12
CA HIS A 82 12.86 -0.61 6.21
C HIS A 82 13.31 0.85 6.35
N THR A 83 13.41 1.35 7.56
CA THR A 83 13.83 2.73 7.80
C THR A 83 15.28 2.97 7.39
N ALA A 84 16.17 2.01 7.65
CA ALA A 84 17.57 2.09 7.23
C ALA A 84 17.70 2.18 5.70
N ALA A 85 16.88 1.43 4.95
CA ALA A 85 16.90 1.46 3.50
C ALA A 85 16.52 2.83 2.93
N ILE A 86 15.66 3.59 3.59
CA ILE A 86 15.28 4.94 3.17
C ILE A 86 16.49 5.88 3.16
N ALA A 87 17.43 5.71 4.07
CA ALA A 87 18.56 6.60 4.23
C ALA A 87 19.44 6.69 2.96
N THR A 88 19.45 5.65 2.14
CA THR A 88 20.23 5.59 0.90
C THR A 88 19.38 5.43 -0.35
N LEU A 89 18.07 5.56 -0.24
CA LEU A 89 17.14 5.38 -1.36
C LEU A 89 17.25 6.57 -2.33
N PRO A 90 17.34 6.35 -3.66
CA PRO A 90 17.27 7.43 -4.64
C PRO A 90 15.98 8.22 -4.54
N PHE A 91 16.02 9.51 -4.94
CA PHE A 91 14.87 10.40 -4.85
C PHE A 91 14.09 10.43 -6.17
N HIS A 92 13.27 9.39 -6.42
CA HIS A 92 12.31 9.39 -7.52
C HIS A 92 10.93 9.85 -7.05
N HIS A 93 10.63 9.71 -5.75
CA HIS A 93 9.45 10.27 -5.09
C HIS A 93 9.87 11.27 -4.00
N ARG A 94 9.07 12.34 -3.82
CA ARG A 94 9.20 13.25 -2.68
C ARG A 94 8.37 12.79 -1.49
N ASP A 95 7.25 12.12 -1.77
CA ASP A 95 6.32 11.65 -0.74
C ASP A 95 7.00 10.60 0.15
N PRO A 96 7.12 10.86 1.47
CA PRO A 96 7.78 9.93 2.38
C PRO A 96 7.04 8.60 2.51
N PHE A 97 5.72 8.57 2.32
CA PHE A 97 4.96 7.33 2.39
C PHE A 97 5.26 6.42 1.21
N ASP A 98 5.34 6.97 -0.01
CA ASP A 98 5.76 6.19 -1.19
C ASP A 98 7.18 5.64 -1.00
N ARG A 99 8.08 6.42 -0.45
CA ARG A 99 9.45 5.98 -0.18
C ARG A 99 9.51 4.85 0.84
N LEU A 100 8.64 4.88 1.86
CA LEU A 100 8.50 3.77 2.81
C LEU A 100 8.02 2.49 2.12
N LEU A 101 7.05 2.58 1.23
CA LEU A 101 6.57 1.42 0.47
C LEU A 101 7.69 0.82 -0.38
N VAL A 102 8.50 1.66 -1.05
CA VAL A 102 9.65 1.19 -1.83
C VAL A 102 10.64 0.45 -0.94
N ALA A 103 10.98 1.02 0.20
CA ALA A 103 11.91 0.39 1.15
C ALA A 103 11.40 -0.98 1.60
N GLN A 104 10.11 -1.09 1.93
CA GLN A 104 9.50 -2.35 2.33
C GLN A 104 9.52 -3.38 1.20
N SER A 105 9.19 -2.96 -0.02
CA SER A 105 9.23 -3.83 -1.18
C SER A 105 10.63 -4.37 -1.45
N LEU A 106 11.64 -3.51 -1.39
CA LEU A 106 13.03 -3.92 -1.65
C LEU A 106 13.57 -4.84 -0.55
N VAL A 107 13.38 -4.49 0.71
CA VAL A 107 13.91 -5.25 1.84
C VAL A 107 13.25 -6.63 1.95
N ASP A 108 11.92 -6.68 1.80
CA ASP A 108 11.17 -7.92 1.97
C ASP A 108 10.99 -8.70 0.66
N SER A 109 11.45 -8.14 -0.47
CA SER A 109 11.28 -8.74 -1.81
C SER A 109 9.82 -9.02 -2.14
N VAL A 110 8.96 -8.04 -1.89
CA VAL A 110 7.50 -8.12 -2.12
C VAL A 110 7.11 -7.16 -3.23
N PRO A 111 6.45 -7.62 -4.31
CA PRO A 111 5.96 -6.73 -5.37
C PRO A 111 4.96 -5.71 -4.83
N ILE A 112 4.91 -4.53 -5.46
CA ILE A 112 3.92 -3.49 -5.16
C ILE A 112 2.81 -3.52 -6.20
N VAL A 113 1.56 -3.52 -5.74
CA VAL A 113 0.39 -3.30 -6.60
C VAL A 113 0.15 -1.80 -6.66
N SER A 114 0.44 -1.19 -7.79
CA SER A 114 0.33 0.27 -7.99
C SER A 114 0.21 0.64 -9.46
N ARG A 115 -0.59 1.67 -9.73
CA ARG A 115 -0.65 2.30 -11.04
C ARG A 115 0.54 3.23 -11.32
N ASP A 116 1.24 3.68 -10.28
CA ASP A 116 2.31 4.67 -10.40
C ASP A 116 3.58 4.06 -10.98
N GLY A 117 3.84 4.33 -12.26
CA GLY A 117 5.01 3.84 -12.97
C GLY A 117 6.35 4.35 -12.43
N VAL A 118 6.37 5.40 -11.61
CA VAL A 118 7.59 5.93 -11.00
C VAL A 118 8.23 4.89 -10.07
N PHE A 119 7.46 3.99 -9.48
CA PHE A 119 8.00 2.89 -8.68
C PHE A 119 9.00 2.04 -9.46
N ASP A 120 8.84 1.92 -10.77
CA ASP A 120 9.75 1.11 -11.61
C ASP A 120 11.20 1.61 -11.56
N ALA A 121 11.41 2.91 -11.33
CA ALA A 121 12.74 3.51 -11.28
C ALA A 121 13.61 2.99 -10.11
N TYR A 122 12.99 2.42 -9.08
CA TYR A 122 13.70 1.85 -7.93
C TYR A 122 14.11 0.38 -8.11
N GLY A 123 13.66 -0.25 -9.18
CA GLY A 123 13.89 -1.68 -9.40
C GLY A 123 12.95 -2.59 -8.62
N VAL A 124 11.88 -2.07 -8.03
CA VAL A 124 10.82 -2.89 -7.44
C VAL A 124 10.00 -3.57 -8.54
N THR A 125 9.41 -4.71 -8.24
CA THR A 125 8.43 -5.35 -9.12
C THR A 125 7.08 -4.67 -8.89
N ARG A 126 6.57 -4.04 -9.93
CA ARG A 126 5.25 -3.38 -9.90
C ARG A 126 4.26 -4.21 -10.69
N MET A 127 3.09 -4.40 -10.11
CA MET A 127 1.98 -5.16 -10.72
C MET A 127 0.76 -4.26 -10.84
N TRP A 128 0.15 -4.31 -12.01
CA TRP A 128 -1.04 -3.49 -12.26
C TRP A 128 -1.92 -4.07 -13.37
#